data_d4e7997520a1fcef22f6e5019a1df967
#
_entry.id   d4e7997520a1fcef22f6e5019a1df967
#
_cell.length_a   1.000
_cell.length_b   1.000
_cell.length_c   1.000
_cell.angle_alpha   90.00
_cell.angle_beta   90.00
_cell.angle_gamma   90.00
#
_symmetry.space_group_name_H-M   'P 1'
#
loop_
_entity.id
_entity.type
_entity.pdbx_description
1 polymer ?
#
loop_
_entity_poly.entity_id
_entity_poly.type
_entity_poly.pdbx_seq_one_letter_code
_entity_poly.pdbx_strand_id
1 'polypeptide(L)'
;MPKIFIEAVFGGNMRDINLVLENIVYMEMLRRGYDVTVGKIGDKEIDFVCEKAGEKIYLQVAYLLATEDTIKREFGAFDNVKDNYPKYVLSLDEFDMSRNGIKHLNIR
;
A
#
# COMPACT_ATOMS: atom_id res chain seq x y z
N MET A 1 -9.35 10.71 4.50
CA MET A 1 -8.94 9.83 5.58
C MET A 1 -8.22 10.65 6.66
N PRO A 2 -8.77 10.77 7.84
CA PRO A 2 -8.21 11.71 8.82
C PRO A 2 -7.00 11.13 9.55
N LYS A 3 -5.85 11.65 9.26
CA LYS A 3 -4.59 11.30 9.91
C LYS A 3 -4.65 11.51 11.44
N ILE A 4 -5.25 12.61 11.88
CA ILE A 4 -5.37 12.94 13.29
C ILE A 4 -6.15 11.85 14.04
N PHE A 5 -7.17 11.30 13.43
CA PHE A 5 -7.96 10.22 14.02
C PHE A 5 -7.09 8.99 14.31
N ILE A 6 -6.21 8.64 13.38
CA ILE A 6 -5.32 7.48 13.53
C ILE A 6 -4.39 7.70 14.74
N GLU A 7 -3.77 8.86 14.83
CA GLU A 7 -2.85 9.17 15.92
C GLU A 7 -3.55 9.23 17.28
N ALA A 8 -4.76 9.77 17.30
CA ALA A 8 -5.55 9.84 18.53
C ALA A 8 -5.93 8.46 19.05
N VAL A 9 -6.21 7.53 18.17
CA VAL A 9 -6.62 6.18 18.55
C VAL A 9 -5.44 5.33 18.98
N PHE A 10 -4.29 5.44 18.30
CA PHE A 10 -3.18 4.51 18.47
C PHE A 10 -1.94 5.12 19.14
N GLY A 11 -1.97 6.40 19.48
CA GLY A 11 -0.89 7.03 20.21
C GLY A 11 0.45 7.04 19.50
N GLY A 12 0.46 6.96 18.19
CA GLY A 12 1.69 7.00 17.40
C GLY A 12 2.43 5.68 17.28
N ASN A 13 1.87 4.56 17.72
CA ASN A 13 2.49 3.26 17.56
C ASN A 13 2.51 2.89 16.07
N MET A 14 3.71 2.80 15.48
CA MET A 14 3.89 2.59 14.04
C MET A 14 3.25 1.31 13.54
N ARG A 15 3.35 0.23 14.29
CA ARG A 15 2.79 -1.05 13.89
C ARG A 15 1.26 -0.99 13.84
N ASP A 16 0.66 -0.39 14.85
CA ASP A 16 -0.80 -0.26 14.92
C ASP A 16 -1.30 0.71 13.85
N ILE A 17 -0.56 1.78 13.60
CA ILE A 17 -0.90 2.74 12.55
C ILE A 17 -0.88 2.06 11.19
N ASN A 18 0.13 1.24 10.89
CA ASN A 18 0.21 0.50 9.64
C ASN A 18 -0.99 -0.44 9.47
N LEU A 19 -1.36 -1.15 10.53
CA LEU A 19 -2.52 -2.04 10.48
C LEU A 19 -3.82 -1.29 10.22
N VAL A 20 -3.98 -0.12 10.84
CA VAL A 20 -5.15 0.72 10.60
C VAL A 20 -5.20 1.21 9.17
N LEU A 21 -4.07 1.67 8.63
CA LEU A 21 -3.99 2.14 7.25
C LEU A 21 -4.31 1.03 6.26
N GLU A 22 -3.75 -0.17 6.47
CA GLU A 22 -4.06 -1.33 5.64
C GLU A 22 -5.55 -1.64 5.67
N ASN A 23 -6.16 -1.59 6.86
CA ASN A 23 -7.59 -1.85 6.99
C ASN A 23 -8.43 -0.80 6.28
N ILE A 24 -8.05 0.46 6.38
CA ILE A 24 -8.73 1.56 5.69
C ILE A 24 -8.66 1.37 4.17
N VAL A 25 -7.49 1.05 3.65
CA VAL A 25 -7.29 0.82 2.21
C VAL A 25 -8.10 -0.39 1.77
N TYR A 26 -8.08 -1.47 2.54
CA TYR A 26 -8.85 -2.67 2.26
C TYR A 26 -10.35 -2.34 2.13
N MET A 27 -10.91 -1.63 3.11
CA MET A 27 -12.32 -1.26 3.10
C MET A 27 -12.66 -0.34 1.93
N GLU A 28 -11.77 0.60 1.61
CA GLU A 28 -11.98 1.50 0.49
C GLU A 28 -12.01 0.76 -0.85
N MET A 29 -11.12 -0.21 -1.03
CA MET A 29 -11.10 -0.99 -2.28
C MET A 29 -12.33 -1.89 -2.40
N LEU A 30 -12.79 -2.47 -1.28
CA LEU A 30 -14.06 -3.20 -1.28
C LEU A 30 -15.23 -2.30 -1.65
N ARG A 31 -15.26 -1.09 -1.10
CA ARG A 31 -16.32 -0.12 -1.39
C ARG A 31 -16.34 0.23 -2.88
N ARG A 32 -15.18 0.28 -3.53
CA ARG A 32 -15.07 0.55 -4.97
C ARG A 32 -15.41 -0.66 -5.84
N GLY A 33 -15.73 -1.80 -5.23
CA GLY A 33 -16.16 -2.98 -5.95
C GLY A 33 -15.06 -3.96 -6.34
N TYR A 34 -13.86 -3.80 -5.76
CA TYR A 34 -12.77 -4.74 -6.01
C TYR A 34 -12.88 -5.98 -5.13
N ASP A 35 -12.45 -7.11 -5.68
CA ASP A 35 -12.09 -8.28 -4.87
C ASP A 35 -10.66 -8.08 -4.40
N VAL A 36 -10.44 -8.21 -3.09
CA VAL A 36 -9.15 -7.90 -2.49
C VAL A 36 -8.56 -9.15 -1.85
N THR A 37 -7.34 -9.49 -2.22
CA THR A 37 -6.61 -10.63 -1.65
C THR A 37 -5.20 -10.19 -1.29
N VAL A 38 -4.52 -11.02 -0.47
CA VAL A 38 -3.09 -10.83 -0.19
C VAL A 38 -2.30 -11.54 -1.28
N GLY A 39 -1.29 -10.88 -1.84
CA GLY A 39 -0.44 -11.47 -2.84
C GLY A 39 0.81 -12.08 -2.22
N LYS A 40 1.30 -13.16 -2.83
CA LYS A 40 2.56 -13.75 -2.43
C LYS A 40 3.29 -14.29 -3.66
N ILE A 41 4.52 -13.83 -3.87
CA ILE A 41 5.37 -14.24 -4.97
C ILE A 41 6.72 -14.65 -4.40
N GLY A 42 7.01 -15.97 -4.41
CA GLY A 42 8.17 -16.50 -3.72
C GLY A 42 8.05 -16.30 -2.22
N ASP A 43 9.03 -15.66 -1.62
CA ASP A 43 9.04 -15.32 -0.20
C ASP A 43 8.59 -13.89 0.09
N LYS A 44 8.19 -13.13 -0.94
CA LYS A 44 7.72 -11.75 -0.80
C LYS A 44 6.21 -11.69 -0.77
N GLU A 45 5.67 -10.84 0.10
CA GLU A 45 4.23 -10.59 0.17
C GLU A 45 3.91 -9.21 -0.38
N ILE A 46 2.77 -9.14 -1.07
CA ILE A 46 2.17 -7.88 -1.52
C ILE A 46 0.93 -7.69 -0.66
N ASP A 47 0.80 -6.52 -0.05
CA ASP A 47 -0.29 -6.29 0.90
C ASP A 47 -1.65 -6.58 0.30
N PHE A 48 -1.94 -6.03 -0.88
CA PHE A 48 -3.21 -6.28 -1.54
C PHE A 48 -3.07 -6.45 -3.04
N VAL A 49 -3.79 -7.44 -3.55
CA VAL A 49 -4.05 -7.61 -4.98
C VAL A 49 -5.54 -7.36 -5.18
N CYS A 50 -5.88 -6.36 -5.97
CA CYS A 50 -7.26 -5.93 -6.17
C CYS A 50 -7.68 -6.20 -7.61
N GLU A 51 -8.78 -6.94 -7.77
CA GLU A 51 -9.28 -7.32 -9.09
C GLU A 51 -10.73 -6.89 -9.28
N LYS A 52 -11.04 -6.37 -10.47
CA LYS A 52 -12.39 -5.91 -10.80
C LYS A 52 -12.55 -5.89 -12.31
N ALA A 53 -13.56 -6.61 -12.80
CA ALA A 53 -13.96 -6.56 -14.22
C ALA A 53 -12.77 -6.76 -15.20
N GLY A 54 -11.89 -7.71 -14.90
CA GLY A 54 -10.71 -7.98 -15.71
C GLY A 54 -9.53 -7.06 -15.47
N GLU A 55 -9.68 -6.04 -14.63
CA GLU A 55 -8.59 -5.17 -14.21
C GLU A 55 -7.95 -5.72 -12.94
N LYS A 56 -6.66 -5.44 -12.78
CA LYS A 56 -5.90 -5.88 -11.62
C LYS A 56 -4.92 -4.79 -11.22
N ILE A 57 -4.84 -4.50 -9.94
CA ILE A 57 -3.84 -3.57 -9.41
C ILE A 57 -3.20 -4.17 -8.16
N TYR A 58 -1.97 -3.75 -7.89
CA TYR A 58 -1.21 -4.19 -6.72
C TYR A 58 -0.98 -3.01 -5.81
N LEU A 59 -1.19 -3.20 -4.51
CA LEU A 59 -1.03 -2.15 -3.52
C LEU A 59 -0.11 -2.60 -2.38
N GLN A 60 0.84 -1.72 -2.01
CA GLN A 60 1.61 -1.81 -0.78
C GLN A 60 1.24 -0.60 0.06
N VAL A 61 1.11 -0.78 1.37
CA VAL A 61 0.68 0.27 2.28
C VAL A 61 1.73 0.46 3.37
N ALA A 62 2.18 1.70 3.56
CA ALA A 62 3.10 2.06 4.63
C ALA A 62 2.65 3.36 5.27
N TYR A 63 2.96 3.57 6.54
CA TYR A 63 2.66 4.83 7.19
C TYR A 63 3.50 5.96 6.56
N LEU A 64 4.81 5.83 6.66
CA LEU A 64 5.74 6.78 6.05
C LEU A 64 6.90 6.01 5.43
N LEU A 65 7.39 6.51 4.31
CA LEU A 65 8.58 5.98 3.64
C LEU A 65 9.80 6.76 4.14
N ALA A 66 10.05 6.70 5.45
CA ALA A 66 10.98 7.59 6.14
C ALA A 66 12.46 7.32 5.87
N THR A 67 12.81 6.08 5.51
CA THR A 67 14.20 5.68 5.28
C THR A 67 14.36 4.99 3.93
N GLU A 68 15.59 4.98 3.42
CA GLU A 68 15.89 4.29 2.18
C GLU A 68 15.60 2.78 2.30
N ASP A 69 15.85 2.20 3.46
CA ASP A 69 15.54 0.79 3.68
C ASP A 69 14.04 0.50 3.59
N THR A 70 13.20 1.37 4.14
CA THR A 70 11.75 1.24 4.03
C THR A 70 11.30 1.38 2.59
N ILE A 71 11.85 2.36 1.87
CA ILE A 71 11.54 2.57 0.46
C ILE A 71 11.89 1.32 -0.35
N LYS A 72 13.09 0.79 -0.17
CA LYS A 72 13.54 -0.41 -0.88
C LYS A 72 12.66 -1.61 -0.58
N ARG A 73 12.26 -1.78 0.68
CA ARG A 73 11.42 -2.90 1.08
C ARG A 73 10.03 -2.82 0.45
N GLU A 74 9.39 -1.65 0.52
CA GLU A 74 8.03 -1.49 0.04
C GLU A 74 7.96 -1.55 -1.50
N PHE A 75 8.82 -0.83 -2.19
CA PHE A 75 8.88 -0.89 -3.65
C PHE A 75 9.44 -2.23 -4.14
N GLY A 76 10.36 -2.81 -3.40
CA GLY A 76 10.98 -4.10 -3.74
C GLY A 76 10.01 -5.28 -3.70
N ALA A 77 8.88 -5.15 -3.03
CA ALA A 77 7.87 -6.20 -3.01
C ALA A 77 7.37 -6.54 -4.43
N PHE A 78 7.49 -5.60 -5.36
CA PHE A 78 7.05 -5.78 -6.74
C PHE A 78 8.13 -6.30 -7.69
N ASP A 79 9.36 -6.51 -7.22
CA ASP A 79 10.48 -6.86 -8.09
C ASP A 79 10.24 -8.12 -8.92
N ASN A 80 9.52 -9.08 -8.36
CA ASN A 80 9.25 -10.35 -9.04
C ASN A 80 7.90 -10.39 -9.75
N VAL A 81 7.17 -9.28 -9.77
CA VAL A 81 5.90 -9.18 -10.49
C VAL A 81 6.21 -8.75 -11.92
N LYS A 82 5.99 -9.65 -12.87
CA LYS A 82 6.43 -9.48 -14.26
C LYS A 82 5.32 -9.02 -15.22
N ASP A 83 4.16 -8.69 -14.71
CA ASP A 83 3.07 -8.22 -15.54
C ASP A 83 3.06 -6.70 -15.68
N ASN A 84 2.15 -6.18 -16.49
CA ASN A 84 2.01 -4.75 -16.78
C ASN A 84 0.87 -4.08 -15.99
N TYR A 85 0.29 -4.76 -15.03
CA TYR A 85 -0.77 -4.17 -14.22
C TYR A 85 -0.21 -3.08 -13.32
N PRO A 86 -1.01 -2.04 -13.02
CA PRO A 86 -0.56 -0.95 -12.17
C PRO A 86 -0.11 -1.41 -10.78
N LYS A 87 0.95 -0.81 -10.29
CA LYS A 87 1.53 -1.11 -8.99
C LYS A 87 1.69 0.21 -8.23
N TYR A 88 1.19 0.23 -6.99
CA TYR A 88 1.19 1.44 -6.18
C TYR A 88 1.76 1.16 -4.80
N VAL A 89 2.54 2.11 -4.29
CA VAL A 89 2.87 2.20 -2.87
C VAL A 89 2.09 3.39 -2.31
N LEU A 90 1.30 3.13 -1.28
CA LEU A 90 0.45 4.12 -0.63
C LEU A 90 1.04 4.49 0.73
N SER A 91 1.13 5.76 1.01
CA SER A 91 1.63 6.22 2.31
C SER A 91 1.05 7.59 2.64
N LEU A 92 1.41 8.14 3.81
CA LEU A 92 1.04 9.49 4.20
C LEU A 92 2.12 10.52 3.85
N ASP A 93 3.18 10.11 3.14
CA ASP A 93 4.18 11.06 2.65
C ASP A 93 3.58 12.03 1.66
N GLU A 94 3.95 13.30 1.76
CA GLU A 94 3.42 14.36 0.90
C GLU A 94 4.16 14.47 -0.43
N PHE A 95 5.41 13.99 -0.48
CA PHE A 95 6.22 14.04 -1.69
C PHE A 95 6.06 12.76 -2.50
N ASP A 96 6.03 12.90 -3.81
CA ASP A 96 5.96 11.76 -4.72
C ASP A 96 7.29 11.02 -4.73
N MET A 97 7.24 9.76 -4.31
CA MET A 97 8.41 8.87 -4.26
C MET A 97 8.38 7.78 -5.32
N SER A 98 7.58 7.96 -6.36
CA SER A 98 7.44 6.99 -7.45
C SER A 98 8.79 6.63 -8.06
N ARG A 99 8.98 5.35 -8.36
CA ARG A 99 10.22 4.84 -8.96
C ARG A 99 10.00 3.50 -9.65
N ASN A 100 10.85 3.19 -10.62
CA ASN A 100 10.86 1.88 -11.29
C ASN A 100 9.51 1.47 -11.87
N GLY A 101 8.72 2.44 -12.36
CA GLY A 101 7.39 2.19 -12.91
C GLY A 101 6.32 1.96 -11.87
N ILE A 102 6.64 2.09 -10.58
CA ILE A 102 5.71 1.93 -9.47
C ILE A 102 5.34 3.31 -8.97
N LYS A 103 4.05 3.60 -8.90
CA LYS A 103 3.58 4.91 -8.46
C LYS A 103 3.44 4.97 -6.95
N HIS A 104 3.82 6.11 -6.39
CA HIS A 104 3.54 6.43 -5.00
C HIS A 104 2.34 7.35 -4.94
N LEU A 105 1.37 7.02 -4.10
CA LEU A 105 0.18 7.82 -3.89
C LEU A 105 0.01 8.14 -2.41
N ASN A 106 -0.46 9.35 -2.13
CA ASN A 106 -0.81 9.74 -0.78
C ASN A 106 -2.19 9.16 -0.44
N ILE A 107 -2.33 8.61 0.77
CA ILE A 107 -3.58 7.96 1.19
C ILE A 107 -4.71 8.95 1.46
N ARG A 108 -4.42 10.21 1.64
CA ARG A 108 -5.42 11.22 1.95
C ARG A 108 -6.41 11.51 0.82
#